data_a42d8f322432375f4136cbf1d285b880
#
_entry.id   a42d8f322432375f4136cbf1d285b880
#
_cell.length_a   1.000
_cell.length_b   1.000
_cell.length_c   1.000
_cell.angle_alpha   90.00
_cell.angle_beta   90.00
_cell.angle_gamma   90.00
#
_symmetry.space_group_name_H-M   'P 1'
#
loop_
_entity.id
_entity.type
_entity.pdbx_description
1 polymer ?
#
loop_
_entity_poly.entity_id
_entity_poly.type
_entity_poly.pdbx_seq_one_letter_code
_entity_poly.pdbx_strand_id
1 'polypeptide(L)'
;VKLGERIPIRDRFEKLCIPIPESGCWIWIGLCHPKYGYGRIRNEGSTKFLQAHRVSYELYIGSIPEGLLVCHRCDIRECVNPNHLILGTITDNNRDMCAKKRDKNGKKYYCKNGHEFVLENIQLTSNGGRRCKICAKIYQKNY
;
A
#
# COMPACT_ATOMS: atom_id res chain seq x y z
N VAL A 1 2.30 -30.00 -24.19
CA VAL A 1 3.35 -29.01 -23.83
C VAL A 1 4.68 -29.71 -24.03
N LYS A 2 5.51 -29.22 -24.98
CA LYS A 2 6.87 -29.76 -25.19
C LYS A 2 7.69 -29.52 -23.92
N LEU A 3 8.39 -30.55 -23.45
CA LEU A 3 9.35 -30.45 -22.34
C LEU A 3 10.39 -29.36 -22.68
N GLY A 4 10.33 -28.22 -21.93
CA GLY A 4 11.27 -27.10 -22.09
C GLY A 4 10.68 -25.74 -22.47
N GLU A 5 9.43 -25.65 -22.92
CA GLU A 5 8.78 -24.37 -23.18
C GLU A 5 8.36 -23.67 -21.87
N ARG A 6 8.91 -22.49 -21.64
CA ARG A 6 8.53 -21.66 -20.46
C ARG A 6 7.15 -21.09 -20.70
N ILE A 7 6.24 -21.31 -19.75
CA ILE A 7 4.90 -20.72 -19.78
C ILE A 7 5.05 -19.19 -19.67
N PRO A 8 4.49 -18.41 -20.61
CA PRO A 8 4.52 -16.95 -20.57
C PRO A 8 3.99 -16.38 -19.27
N ILE A 9 4.48 -15.22 -18.86
CA ILE A 9 4.07 -14.60 -17.59
C ILE A 9 2.58 -14.30 -17.55
N ARG A 10 1.96 -13.93 -18.68
CA ARG A 10 0.52 -13.71 -18.81
C ARG A 10 -0.27 -14.96 -18.44
N ASP A 11 0.05 -16.10 -19.02
CA ASP A 11 -0.68 -17.38 -18.80
C ASP A 11 -0.53 -17.87 -17.34
N ARG A 12 0.65 -17.62 -16.75
CA ARG A 12 0.88 -17.93 -15.34
C ARG A 12 0.13 -16.98 -14.43
N PHE A 13 0.03 -15.72 -14.81
CA PHE A 13 -0.67 -14.69 -14.07
C PHE A 13 -2.19 -14.98 -14.03
N GLU A 14 -2.78 -15.25 -15.19
CA GLU A 14 -4.22 -15.50 -15.33
C GLU A 14 -4.70 -16.72 -14.55
N LYS A 15 -3.85 -17.76 -14.43
CA LYS A 15 -4.13 -18.93 -13.61
C LYS A 15 -4.07 -18.71 -12.11
N LEU A 16 -3.48 -17.60 -11.67
CA LEU A 16 -3.24 -17.31 -10.26
C LEU A 16 -4.09 -16.14 -9.74
N CYS A 17 -5.13 -15.74 -10.44
CA CYS A 17 -6.09 -14.75 -9.99
C CYS A 17 -7.53 -15.24 -10.09
N ILE A 18 -8.34 -14.92 -9.08
CA ILE A 18 -9.75 -15.28 -9.01
C ILE A 18 -10.59 -14.00 -8.95
N PRO A 19 -11.48 -13.75 -9.92
CA PRO A 19 -12.43 -12.64 -9.87
C PRO A 19 -13.45 -12.86 -8.74
N ILE A 20 -13.71 -11.81 -7.96
CA ILE A 20 -14.74 -11.78 -6.92
C ILE A 20 -15.84 -10.82 -7.37
N PRO A 21 -17.00 -11.32 -7.83
CA PRO A 21 -18.04 -10.49 -8.42
C PRO A 21 -18.55 -9.37 -7.53
N GLU A 22 -18.72 -9.64 -6.23
CA GLU A 22 -19.28 -8.71 -5.24
C GLU A 22 -18.41 -7.46 -5.03
N SER A 23 -17.09 -7.62 -5.09
CA SER A 23 -16.15 -6.51 -4.89
C SER A 23 -15.51 -6.02 -6.18
N GLY A 24 -15.64 -6.77 -7.26
CA GLY A 24 -14.91 -6.55 -8.50
C GLY A 24 -13.40 -6.80 -8.39
N CYS A 25 -12.90 -7.23 -7.25
CA CYS A 25 -11.49 -7.55 -7.08
C CYS A 25 -11.11 -8.83 -7.81
N TRP A 26 -9.89 -8.88 -8.33
CA TRP A 26 -9.24 -10.11 -8.75
C TRP A 26 -8.23 -10.50 -7.68
N ILE A 27 -8.52 -11.53 -6.93
CA ILE A 27 -7.67 -11.94 -5.80
C ILE A 27 -6.55 -12.85 -6.28
N TRP A 28 -5.33 -12.46 -5.96
CA TRP A 28 -4.14 -13.24 -6.22
C TRP A 28 -4.06 -14.44 -5.28
N ILE A 29 -4.03 -15.66 -5.84
CA ILE A 29 -3.93 -16.93 -5.11
C ILE A 29 -2.53 -17.55 -5.16
N GLY A 30 -1.58 -16.89 -5.82
CA GLY A 30 -0.18 -17.31 -5.85
C GLY A 30 0.60 -16.89 -4.59
N LEU A 31 1.92 -16.98 -4.70
CA LEU A 31 2.80 -16.59 -3.59
C LEU A 31 2.59 -15.12 -3.20
N CYS A 32 2.55 -14.84 -1.90
CA CYS A 32 2.52 -13.50 -1.35
C CYS A 32 3.80 -13.19 -0.55
N HIS A 33 4.10 -11.90 -0.40
CA HIS A 33 5.20 -11.47 0.44
C HIS A 33 4.83 -11.66 1.92
N PRO A 34 5.59 -12.45 2.72
CA PRO A 34 5.17 -12.86 4.06
C PRO A 34 4.93 -11.69 5.02
N LYS A 35 5.69 -10.59 4.86
CA LYS A 35 5.57 -9.41 5.73
C LYS A 35 4.54 -8.39 5.23
N TYR A 36 4.39 -8.24 3.92
CA TYR A 36 3.61 -7.14 3.33
C TYR A 36 2.31 -7.58 2.68
N GLY A 37 2.11 -8.89 2.44
CA GLY A 37 0.88 -9.45 1.86
C GLY A 37 0.69 -9.22 0.35
N TYR A 38 1.62 -8.53 -0.33
CA TYR A 38 1.51 -8.32 -1.77
C TYR A 38 1.81 -9.60 -2.56
N GLY A 39 0.98 -9.88 -3.56
CA GLY A 39 1.20 -10.97 -4.49
C GLY A 39 2.54 -10.88 -5.23
N ARG A 40 3.18 -12.02 -5.45
CA ARG A 40 4.46 -12.12 -6.15
C ARG A 40 4.40 -13.19 -7.23
N ILE A 41 4.99 -12.88 -8.40
CA ILE A 41 5.16 -13.82 -9.49
C ILE A 41 6.65 -13.85 -9.90
N ARG A 42 7.16 -15.03 -10.21
CA ARG A 42 8.55 -15.16 -10.65
C ARG A 42 8.72 -14.54 -12.05
N ASN A 43 9.75 -13.71 -12.23
CA ASN A 43 10.09 -13.17 -13.53
C ASN A 43 10.59 -14.29 -14.45
N GLU A 44 10.36 -14.14 -15.76
CA GLU A 44 10.79 -15.11 -16.75
C GLU A 44 12.32 -15.18 -16.81
N GLY A 45 12.84 -16.41 -16.78
CA GLY A 45 14.29 -16.63 -16.87
C GLY A 45 15.11 -16.12 -15.68
N SER A 46 14.47 -15.73 -14.58
CA SER A 46 15.15 -15.16 -13.42
C SER A 46 14.69 -15.81 -12.11
N THR A 47 15.52 -15.73 -11.09
CA THR A 47 15.17 -16.06 -9.70
C THR A 47 14.42 -14.94 -9.00
N LYS A 48 14.37 -13.74 -9.60
CA LYS A 48 13.71 -12.56 -9.02
C LYS A 48 12.19 -12.67 -9.09
N PHE A 49 11.53 -12.11 -8.10
CA PHE A 49 10.08 -11.97 -8.05
C PHE A 49 9.66 -10.56 -8.41
N LEU A 50 8.60 -10.46 -9.20
CA LEU A 50 7.88 -9.23 -9.50
C LEU A 50 6.62 -9.16 -8.63
N GLN A 51 6.16 -7.95 -8.34
CA GLN A 51 4.89 -7.76 -7.64
C GLN A 51 3.73 -8.01 -8.61
N ALA A 52 2.79 -8.88 -8.23
CA ALA A 52 1.71 -9.32 -9.11
C ALA A 52 0.84 -8.15 -9.61
N HIS A 53 0.50 -7.17 -8.74
CA HIS A 53 -0.28 -6.00 -9.15
C HIS A 53 0.46 -5.11 -10.16
N ARG A 54 1.80 -5.00 -10.09
CA ARG A 54 2.58 -4.27 -11.09
C ARG A 54 2.57 -5.00 -12.43
N VAL A 55 2.72 -6.33 -12.41
CA VAL A 55 2.61 -7.17 -13.60
C VAL A 55 1.22 -7.04 -14.23
N SER A 56 0.15 -7.04 -13.41
CA SER A 56 -1.21 -6.78 -13.89
C SER A 56 -1.30 -5.43 -14.61
N TYR A 57 -0.78 -4.37 -13.99
CA TYR A 57 -0.80 -3.04 -14.60
C TYR A 57 -0.10 -3.04 -15.97
N GLU A 58 1.08 -3.62 -16.06
CA GLU A 58 1.87 -3.69 -17.31
C GLU A 58 1.21 -4.56 -18.40
N LEU A 59 0.53 -5.64 -18.00
CA LEU A 59 -0.14 -6.55 -18.95
C LEU A 59 -1.42 -5.96 -19.56
N TYR A 60 -2.17 -5.14 -18.80
CA TYR A 60 -3.52 -4.73 -19.18
C TYR A 60 -3.68 -3.22 -19.40
N ILE A 61 -2.80 -2.39 -18.85
CA ILE A 61 -2.91 -0.93 -18.95
C ILE A 61 -1.73 -0.36 -19.75
N GLY A 62 -0.49 -0.71 -19.37
CA GLY A 62 0.70 -0.23 -20.05
C GLY A 62 1.90 -0.09 -19.13
N SER A 63 3.00 0.45 -19.67
CA SER A 63 4.25 0.62 -18.93
C SER A 63 4.08 1.54 -17.71
N ILE A 64 4.80 1.23 -16.63
CA ILE A 64 4.83 2.04 -15.42
C ILE A 64 5.97 3.06 -15.56
N PRO A 65 5.66 4.37 -15.64
CA PRO A 65 6.69 5.41 -15.72
C PRO A 65 7.62 5.39 -14.51
N GLU A 66 8.86 5.80 -14.72
CA GLU A 66 9.84 5.89 -13.65
C GLU A 66 9.39 6.86 -12.55
N GLY A 67 9.63 6.49 -11.30
CA GLY A 67 9.22 7.28 -10.12
C GLY A 67 7.77 7.12 -9.71
N LEU A 68 6.92 6.41 -10.48
CA LEU A 68 5.55 6.16 -10.11
C LEU A 68 5.37 4.79 -9.45
N LEU A 69 4.42 4.74 -8.53
CA LEU A 69 3.97 3.54 -7.83
C LEU A 69 2.63 3.10 -8.39
N VAL A 70 2.41 1.79 -8.42
CA VAL A 70 1.07 1.21 -8.64
C VAL A 70 0.40 1.06 -7.29
N CYS A 71 -0.70 1.79 -7.09
CA CYS A 71 -1.47 1.84 -5.86
C CYS A 71 -2.84 1.18 -6.04
N HIS A 72 -3.45 0.72 -4.95
CA HIS A 72 -4.78 0.12 -4.95
C HIS A 72 -5.85 1.13 -4.54
N ARG A 73 -6.91 1.26 -5.34
CA ARG A 73 -8.13 2.01 -4.94
C ARG A 73 -8.94 1.26 -3.89
N CYS A 74 -8.97 -0.08 -4.00
CA CYS A 74 -9.73 -0.97 -3.11
C CYS A 74 -9.04 -1.28 -1.77
N ASP A 75 -7.80 -0.86 -1.58
CA ASP A 75 -6.97 -1.12 -0.38
C ASP A 75 -6.67 -2.61 -0.09
N ILE A 76 -7.00 -3.50 -1.01
CA ILE A 76 -6.74 -4.94 -0.89
C ILE A 76 -5.41 -5.25 -1.56
N ARG A 77 -4.43 -5.70 -0.78
CA ARG A 77 -3.04 -5.93 -1.24
C ARG A 77 -2.91 -7.10 -2.21
N GLU A 78 -3.79 -8.08 -2.07
CA GLU A 78 -3.88 -9.25 -2.94
C GLU A 78 -4.65 -8.98 -4.22
N CYS A 79 -5.30 -7.81 -4.36
CA CYS A 79 -6.04 -7.46 -5.56
C CYS A 79 -5.08 -7.17 -6.71
N VAL A 80 -5.35 -7.82 -7.85
CA VAL A 80 -4.61 -7.61 -9.09
C VAL A 80 -5.52 -7.16 -10.25
N ASN A 81 -6.77 -6.71 -9.95
CA ASN A 81 -7.66 -6.18 -10.98
C ASN A 81 -7.08 -4.86 -11.52
N PRO A 82 -6.80 -4.75 -12.84
CA PRO A 82 -6.25 -3.53 -13.42
C PRO A 82 -7.14 -2.29 -13.20
N ASN A 83 -8.46 -2.45 -13.16
CA ASN A 83 -9.41 -1.36 -12.90
C ASN A 83 -9.34 -0.83 -11.46
N HIS A 84 -8.74 -1.57 -10.54
CA HIS A 84 -8.51 -1.17 -9.15
C HIS A 84 -7.10 -0.60 -8.91
N LEU A 85 -6.29 -0.53 -9.96
CA LEU A 85 -4.91 -0.05 -9.89
C LEU A 85 -4.80 1.36 -10.50
N ILE A 86 -4.04 2.21 -9.84
CA ILE A 86 -3.74 3.57 -10.29
C ILE A 86 -2.25 3.86 -10.12
N LEU A 87 -1.74 4.74 -10.96
CA LEU A 87 -0.42 5.31 -10.73
C LEU A 87 -0.49 6.48 -9.76
N GLY A 88 0.50 6.58 -8.90
CA GLY A 88 0.66 7.70 -7.98
C GLY A 88 2.10 7.88 -7.56
N THR A 89 2.44 9.08 -7.11
CA THR A 89 3.74 9.36 -6.50
C THR A 89 3.80 8.80 -5.07
N ILE A 90 5.00 8.76 -4.49
CA ILE A 90 5.18 8.45 -3.06
C ILE A 90 4.36 9.41 -2.20
N THR A 91 4.29 10.68 -2.58
CA THR A 91 3.52 11.71 -1.87
C THR A 91 2.02 11.41 -1.92
N ASP A 92 1.49 11.02 -3.09
CA ASP A 92 0.08 10.68 -3.24
C ASP A 92 -0.29 9.44 -2.41
N ASN A 93 0.56 8.42 -2.44
CA ASN A 93 0.36 7.22 -1.62
C ASN A 93 0.39 7.53 -0.11
N ASN A 94 1.29 8.41 0.32
CA ASN A 94 1.35 8.84 1.73
C ASN A 94 0.13 9.65 2.12
N ARG A 95 -0.36 10.57 1.27
CA ARG A 95 -1.59 11.33 1.50
C ARG A 95 -2.81 10.41 1.63
N ASP A 96 -2.95 9.44 0.73
CA ASP A 96 -4.03 8.44 0.79
C ASP A 96 -3.96 7.62 2.09
N MET A 97 -2.76 7.18 2.47
CA MET A 97 -2.53 6.46 3.72
C MET A 97 -2.95 7.28 4.95
N CYS A 98 -2.60 8.58 4.99
CA CYS A 98 -2.99 9.48 6.07
C CYS A 98 -4.50 9.76 6.06
N ALA A 99 -5.10 10.04 4.89
CA ALA A 99 -6.53 10.29 4.76
C ALA A 99 -7.38 9.09 5.23
N LYS A 100 -6.92 7.88 4.93
CA LYS A 100 -7.56 6.62 5.37
C LYS A 100 -7.14 6.18 6.77
N LYS A 101 -6.39 7.00 7.49
CA LYS A 101 -5.92 6.74 8.88
C LYS A 101 -5.17 5.39 9.02
N ARG A 102 -4.44 4.98 7.99
CA ARG A 102 -3.66 3.73 7.97
C ARG A 102 -2.24 3.91 8.47
N ASP A 103 -1.75 5.14 8.56
CA ASP A 103 -0.42 5.44 9.08
C ASP A 103 -0.34 5.19 10.60
N LYS A 104 0.83 4.76 11.06
CA LYS A 104 1.04 4.44 12.49
C LYS A 104 0.82 5.65 13.40
N ASN A 105 1.08 6.86 12.90
CA ASN A 105 0.96 8.11 13.65
C ASN A 105 -0.45 8.72 13.55
N GLY A 106 -1.17 8.53 12.43
CA GLY A 106 -2.56 8.94 12.26
C GLY A 106 -3.52 8.24 13.21
N LYS A 107 -3.18 7.04 13.66
CA LYS A 107 -3.96 6.28 14.66
C LYS A 107 -3.81 6.79 16.10
N LYS A 108 -2.88 7.67 16.39
CA LYS A 108 -2.72 8.26 17.73
C LYS A 108 -3.65 9.47 17.84
N TYR A 109 -4.88 9.20 18.27
CA TYR A 109 -5.87 10.25 18.57
C TYR A 109 -5.62 10.93 19.91
N TYR A 110 -4.83 10.31 20.78
CA TYR A 110 -4.53 10.76 22.12
C TYR A 110 -3.03 10.81 22.36
N CYS A 111 -2.59 11.75 23.18
CA CYS A 111 -1.22 11.78 23.65
C CYS A 111 -0.96 10.69 24.71
N LYS A 112 0.29 10.54 25.14
CA LYS A 112 0.71 9.59 26.19
C LYS A 112 -0.12 9.72 27.49
N ASN A 113 -0.60 10.92 27.82
CA ASN A 113 -1.36 11.22 29.02
C ASN A 113 -2.89 11.29 28.76
N GLY A 114 -3.37 10.77 27.64
CA GLY A 114 -4.79 10.66 27.34
C GLY A 114 -5.47 11.94 26.81
N HIS A 115 -4.74 13.03 26.55
CA HIS A 115 -5.34 14.22 25.94
C HIS A 115 -5.53 14.01 24.44
N GLU A 116 -6.72 14.37 23.95
CA GLU A 116 -7.05 14.23 22.53
C GLU A 116 -6.22 15.16 21.66
N PHE A 117 -5.78 14.66 20.50
CA PHE A 117 -5.07 15.41 19.47
C PHE A 117 -6.08 16.08 18.53
N VAL A 118 -6.71 17.15 18.99
CA VAL A 118 -7.49 18.09 18.18
C VAL A 118 -6.62 19.27 17.73
N LEU A 119 -7.03 19.99 16.68
CA LEU A 119 -6.24 21.11 16.10
C LEU A 119 -5.80 22.13 17.16
N GLU A 120 -6.67 22.44 18.12
CA GLU A 120 -6.39 23.40 19.19
C GLU A 120 -5.32 22.89 20.18
N ASN A 121 -5.19 21.56 20.32
CA ASN A 121 -4.27 20.91 21.26
C ASN A 121 -2.98 20.37 20.62
N ILE A 122 -2.84 20.50 19.31
CA ILE A 122 -1.64 20.07 18.59
C ILE A 122 -0.69 21.23 18.34
N GLN A 123 0.59 21.01 18.65
CA GLN A 123 1.71 21.82 18.16
C GLN A 123 2.59 20.93 17.29
N LEU A 124 2.83 21.35 16.05
CA LEU A 124 3.77 20.67 15.17
C LEU A 124 5.21 21.05 15.56
N THR A 125 6.09 20.06 15.57
CA THR A 125 7.52 20.24 15.80
C THR A 125 8.23 20.45 14.45
N SER A 126 9.43 20.99 14.45
CA SER A 126 10.22 21.26 13.24
C SER A 126 10.51 20.02 12.39
N ASN A 127 10.53 18.85 13.01
CA ASN A 127 10.70 17.54 12.34
C ASN A 127 9.37 16.82 12.01
N GLY A 128 8.25 17.55 11.98
CA GLY A 128 6.93 17.05 11.60
C GLY A 128 6.22 16.20 12.67
N GLY A 129 6.77 16.11 13.88
CA GLY A 129 6.12 15.45 15.02
C GLY A 129 4.98 16.28 15.59
N ARG A 130 4.13 15.63 16.41
CA ARG A 130 3.03 16.27 17.13
C ARG A 130 3.32 16.35 18.63
N ARG A 131 3.17 17.53 19.22
CA ARG A 131 3.29 17.79 20.67
C ARG A 131 1.94 18.22 21.22
N CYS A 132 1.58 17.66 22.37
CA CYS A 132 0.35 18.03 23.08
C CYS A 132 0.55 19.33 23.83
N LYS A 133 -0.23 20.37 23.52
CA LYS A 133 -0.15 21.69 24.19
C LYS A 133 -0.57 21.62 25.66
N ILE A 134 -1.55 20.78 26.01
CA ILE A 134 -2.00 20.59 27.40
C ILE A 134 -0.85 20.03 28.24
N CYS A 135 -0.19 18.97 27.78
CA CYS A 135 0.97 18.42 28.46
C CYS A 135 2.12 19.45 28.58
N ALA A 136 2.35 20.23 27.54
CA ALA A 136 3.38 21.27 27.56
C ALA A 136 3.11 22.34 28.62
N LYS A 137 1.85 22.79 28.74
CA LYS A 137 1.42 23.77 29.79
C LYS A 137 1.54 23.19 31.19
N ILE A 138 1.15 21.94 31.40
CA ILE A 138 1.25 21.26 32.72
C ILE A 138 2.73 21.16 33.11
N TYR A 139 3.60 20.81 32.17
CA TYR A 139 5.04 20.68 32.44
C TYR A 139 5.68 22.01 32.82
N GLN A 140 5.26 23.12 32.16
CA GLN A 140 5.77 24.47 32.47
C GLN A 140 5.29 25.01 33.83
N LYS A 141 4.17 24.53 34.36
CA LYS A 141 3.66 24.95 35.69
C LYS A 141 4.34 24.24 36.85
N ASN A 142 4.98 23.11 36.60
CA ASN A 142 5.59 22.26 37.63
C ASN A 142 7.11 22.47 37.73
N TYR A 143 7.66 23.43 36.99
CA TYR A 143 9.05 23.89 37.01
C TYR A 143 9.09 25.42 36.96
#